data_eb807d90d97b60973c44ab38e0cb264a
#
_entry.id   eb807d90d97b60973c44ab38e0cb264a
#
_cell.length_a   1.000
_cell.length_b   1.000
_cell.length_c   1.000
_cell.angle_alpha   90.00
_cell.angle_beta   90.00
_cell.angle_gamma   90.00
#
_symmetry.space_group_name_H-M   'P 1'
#
loop_
_entity.id
_entity.type
_entity.pdbx_description
1 polymer ?
#
loop_
_entity_poly.entity_id
_entity_poly.type
_entity_poly.pdbx_seq_one_letter_code
_entity_poly.pdbx_strand_id
1 'polypeptide(L)'
;SDIRACLHDVVWDNDLGTASINPWRMRKAQSNIVHIAGKTGTAQVFENGQYNNRKHRMSFVGYFPEEDPQYSCICVIHAPRNLGYYDAGMDCGSVVRNIAEKTMAYTNEYVIEDGELVFAQK
;
A
#
# COMPACT_ATOMS: atom_id res chain seq x y z
N SER A 1 -2.07 20.05 0.35
CA SER A 1 -1.49 20.26 -0.98
C SER A 1 -2.08 19.30 -1.99
N ASP A 2 -2.00 19.62 -3.28
CA ASP A 2 -2.55 18.80 -4.36
C ASP A 2 -1.87 17.43 -4.41
N ILE A 3 -0.58 17.37 -4.12
CA ILE A 3 0.17 16.10 -4.09
C ILE A 3 -0.35 15.20 -2.98
N ARG A 4 -0.60 15.73 -1.80
CA ARG A 4 -1.17 14.93 -0.70
C ARG A 4 -2.56 14.42 -1.02
N ALA A 5 -3.38 15.22 -1.67
CA ALA A 5 -4.72 14.79 -2.11
C ALA A 5 -4.61 13.65 -3.12
N CYS A 6 -3.69 13.73 -4.08
CA CYS A 6 -3.47 12.64 -5.05
C CYS A 6 -3.00 11.35 -4.37
N LEU A 7 -2.10 11.44 -3.41
CA LEU A 7 -1.60 10.26 -2.68
C LEU A 7 -2.68 9.65 -1.78
N HIS A 8 -3.58 10.48 -1.25
CA HIS A 8 -4.78 10.02 -0.54
C HIS A 8 -5.68 9.22 -1.47
N ASP A 9 -5.99 9.77 -2.64
CA ASP A 9 -6.95 9.17 -3.57
C ASP A 9 -6.49 7.82 -4.12
N VAL A 10 -5.18 7.61 -4.27
CA VAL A 10 -4.63 6.30 -4.68
C VAL A 10 -5.12 5.18 -3.77
N VAL A 11 -5.27 5.45 -2.48
CA VAL A 11 -5.66 4.45 -1.47
C VAL A 11 -7.16 4.53 -1.15
N TRP A 12 -7.75 5.71 -1.16
CA TRP A 12 -9.09 5.95 -0.59
C TRP A 12 -10.19 6.19 -1.62
N ASP A 13 -9.84 6.48 -2.88
CA ASP A 13 -10.83 6.52 -3.96
C ASP A 13 -11.16 5.10 -4.39
N ASN A 14 -12.35 4.62 -4.03
CA ASN A 14 -12.77 3.24 -4.30
C ASN A 14 -13.05 2.96 -5.78
N ASP A 15 -13.24 3.98 -6.59
CA ASP A 15 -13.52 3.83 -8.02
C ASP A 15 -12.24 3.88 -8.87
N LEU A 16 -11.34 4.78 -8.53
CA LEU A 16 -10.15 5.08 -9.34
C LEU A 16 -8.83 4.74 -8.67
N GLY A 17 -8.81 4.60 -7.35
CA GLY A 17 -7.59 4.36 -6.60
C GLY A 17 -6.98 2.99 -6.86
N THR A 18 -5.73 2.96 -7.31
CA THR A 18 -5.04 1.70 -7.66
C THR A 18 -4.69 0.85 -6.45
N ALA A 19 -4.70 1.41 -5.25
CA ALA A 19 -4.39 0.68 -4.01
C ALA A 19 -5.54 0.71 -3.01
N SER A 20 -6.78 0.95 -3.46
CA SER A 20 -7.96 1.04 -2.59
C SER A 20 -8.57 -0.35 -2.33
N ILE A 21 -9.50 -0.74 -3.14
CA ILE A 21 -10.24 -1.99 -3.00
C ILE A 21 -10.37 -2.65 -4.38
N ASN A 22 -10.28 -3.96 -4.44
CA ASN A 22 -10.43 -4.67 -5.71
C ASN A 22 -11.91 -4.99 -6.00
N PRO A 23 -12.25 -5.51 -7.22
CA PRO A 23 -13.62 -5.87 -7.57
C PRO A 23 -14.27 -6.88 -6.64
N TRP A 24 -13.47 -7.71 -5.96
CA TRP A 24 -13.97 -8.68 -4.97
C TRP A 24 -14.02 -8.09 -3.56
N ARG A 25 -13.92 -6.78 -3.42
CA ARG A 25 -13.95 -6.04 -2.15
C ARG A 25 -12.83 -6.41 -1.17
N MET A 26 -11.73 -6.92 -1.70
CA MET A 26 -10.53 -7.14 -0.89
C MET A 26 -9.70 -5.86 -0.86
N ARG A 27 -9.37 -5.41 0.33
CA ARG A 27 -8.59 -4.19 0.52
C ARG A 27 -7.14 -4.40 0.11
N LYS A 28 -6.60 -3.43 -0.60
CA LYS A 28 -5.18 -3.39 -0.95
C LYS A 28 -4.39 -2.66 0.16
N ALA A 29 -4.09 -1.39 0.00
CA ALA A 29 -3.45 -0.57 1.05
C ALA A 29 -4.45 0.10 1.98
N GLN A 30 -5.74 0.05 1.68
CA GLN A 30 -6.77 0.66 2.49
C GLN A 30 -6.97 -0.12 3.80
N SER A 31 -6.76 0.52 4.93
CA SER A 31 -6.86 -0.09 6.25
C SER A 31 -8.00 0.55 7.06
N ASN A 32 -8.70 -0.27 7.87
CA ASN A 32 -9.66 0.23 8.87
C ASN A 32 -8.96 0.77 10.12
N ILE A 33 -7.68 0.54 10.23
CA ILE A 33 -6.91 0.72 11.45
C ILE A 33 -6.09 2.00 11.39
N VAL A 34 -5.41 2.25 10.29
CA VAL A 34 -4.54 3.39 10.10
C VAL A 34 -4.72 3.97 8.70
N HIS A 35 -4.74 5.28 8.59
CA HIS A 35 -4.83 5.94 7.29
C HIS A 35 -3.46 5.98 6.62
N ILE A 36 -3.34 5.26 5.51
CA ILE A 36 -2.16 5.20 4.67
C ILE A 36 -2.43 6.00 3.40
N ALA A 37 -1.48 6.79 2.99
CA ALA A 37 -1.47 7.42 1.67
C ALA A 37 -0.20 7.00 0.94
N GLY A 38 -0.25 6.93 -0.39
CA GLY A 38 0.91 6.45 -1.12
C GLY A 38 0.70 6.36 -2.62
N LYS A 39 1.61 5.64 -3.28
CA LYS A 39 1.59 5.49 -4.73
C LYS A 39 2.06 4.11 -5.15
N THR A 40 1.35 3.54 -6.11
CA THR A 40 1.75 2.30 -6.79
C THR A 40 2.71 2.59 -7.92
N GLY A 41 3.55 1.64 -8.23
CA GLY A 41 4.41 1.66 -9.40
C GLY A 41 4.48 0.28 -10.04
N THR A 42 4.45 0.24 -11.37
CA THR A 42 4.64 -0.99 -12.13
C THR A 42 5.53 -0.63 -13.33
N ALA A 43 6.70 -1.24 -13.41
CA ALA A 43 7.65 -0.99 -14.48
C ALA A 43 8.10 -2.29 -15.13
N GLN A 44 8.27 -2.25 -16.45
CA GLN A 44 8.87 -3.37 -17.17
C GLN A 44 10.36 -3.43 -16.87
N VAL A 45 10.91 -4.63 -16.75
CA VAL A 45 12.34 -4.83 -16.55
C VAL A 45 13.06 -4.64 -17.88
N PHE A 46 14.09 -3.79 -17.88
CA PHE A 46 14.95 -3.56 -19.04
C PHE A 46 16.11 -4.56 -19.00
N GLU A 47 16.22 -5.36 -20.04
CA GLU A 47 17.31 -6.32 -20.18
C GLU A 47 17.61 -6.60 -21.65
N ASN A 48 18.85 -6.94 -21.96
CA ASN A 48 19.29 -7.25 -23.34
C ASN A 48 18.97 -6.13 -24.33
N GLY A 49 19.05 -4.86 -23.91
CA GLY A 49 18.84 -3.70 -24.76
C GLY A 49 17.38 -3.35 -25.01
N GLN A 50 16.44 -3.99 -24.36
CA GLN A 50 15.01 -3.72 -24.53
C GLN A 50 14.19 -4.04 -23.27
N TYR A 51 12.96 -3.52 -23.23
CA TYR A 51 12.04 -3.83 -22.13
C TYR A 51 11.43 -5.22 -22.33
N ASN A 52 11.44 -6.02 -21.27
CA ASN A 52 10.81 -7.32 -21.26
C ASN A 52 9.36 -7.18 -20.76
N ASN A 53 8.39 -7.42 -21.65
CA ASN A 53 6.96 -7.29 -21.33
C ASN A 53 6.42 -8.42 -20.44
N ARG A 54 7.23 -9.44 -20.14
CA ARG A 54 6.86 -10.55 -19.25
C ARG A 54 7.43 -10.37 -17.85
N LYS A 55 8.35 -9.43 -17.65
CA LYS A 55 8.97 -9.16 -16.35
C LYS A 55 8.64 -7.76 -15.90
N HIS A 56 8.10 -7.64 -14.72
CA HIS A 56 7.72 -6.37 -14.13
C HIS A 56 8.35 -6.21 -12.75
N ARG A 57 8.58 -4.97 -12.38
CA ARG A 57 8.91 -4.59 -11.02
C ARG A 57 7.74 -3.82 -10.46
N MET A 58 7.10 -4.37 -9.43
CA MET A 58 5.98 -3.74 -8.76
C MET A 58 6.45 -3.08 -7.49
N SER A 59 5.87 -1.94 -7.16
CA SER A 59 6.18 -1.24 -5.92
C SER A 59 4.96 -0.51 -5.37
N PHE A 60 4.98 -0.30 -4.08
CA PHE A 60 4.11 0.65 -3.39
C PHE A 60 4.96 1.38 -2.36
N VAL A 61 4.90 2.68 -2.37
CA VAL A 61 5.49 3.53 -1.34
C VAL A 61 4.39 4.31 -0.66
N GLY A 62 4.38 4.29 0.66
CA GLY A 62 3.35 4.96 1.44
C GLY A 62 3.91 5.61 2.70
N TYR A 63 3.09 6.46 3.30
CA TYR A 63 3.37 7.05 4.59
C TYR A 63 2.12 6.95 5.48
N PHE A 64 2.36 6.94 6.78
CA PHE A 64 1.27 6.80 7.74
C PHE A 64 1.70 7.33 9.13
N PRO A 65 0.77 7.75 9.98
CA PRO A 65 -0.61 8.08 9.67
C PRO A 65 -0.69 9.26 8.70
N GLU A 66 -1.68 9.27 7.81
CA GLU A 66 -1.80 10.29 6.77
C GLU A 66 -1.94 11.71 7.35
N GLU A 67 -2.71 11.85 8.45
CA GLU A 67 -3.00 13.13 9.07
C GLU A 67 -1.78 13.72 9.80
N ASP A 68 -0.87 12.89 10.26
CA ASP A 68 0.38 13.31 10.92
C ASP A 68 1.47 12.27 10.61
N PRO A 69 2.11 12.35 9.44
CA PRO A 69 3.03 11.31 8.98
C PRO A 69 4.22 11.11 9.93
N GLN A 70 4.36 9.90 10.45
CA GLN A 70 5.45 9.48 11.33
C GLN A 70 6.38 8.50 10.65
N TYR A 71 5.87 7.71 9.69
CA TYR A 71 6.61 6.64 9.04
C TYR A 71 6.39 6.67 7.54
N SER A 72 7.40 6.24 6.80
CA SER A 72 7.26 5.88 5.40
C SER A 72 7.72 4.44 5.20
N CYS A 73 7.12 3.76 4.23
CA CYS A 73 7.42 2.37 3.94
C CYS A 73 7.35 2.12 2.44
N ILE A 74 8.27 1.33 1.94
CA ILE A 74 8.26 0.90 0.54
C ILE A 74 8.30 -0.62 0.46
N CYS A 75 7.48 -1.18 -0.43
CA CYS A 75 7.53 -2.58 -0.79
C CYS A 75 7.82 -2.69 -2.29
N VAL A 76 8.80 -3.50 -2.66
CA VAL A 76 9.17 -3.75 -4.06
C VAL A 76 9.19 -5.26 -4.29
N ILE A 77 8.50 -5.70 -5.35
CA ILE A 77 8.55 -7.08 -5.81
C ILE A 77 9.19 -7.09 -7.21
N HIS A 78 10.32 -7.76 -7.33
CA HIS A 78 11.11 -7.79 -8.55
C HIS A 78 10.83 -9.05 -9.35
N ALA A 79 10.37 -8.86 -10.60
CA ALA A 79 10.18 -9.92 -11.58
C ALA A 79 9.44 -11.15 -11.03
N PRO A 80 8.22 -10.98 -10.47
CA PRO A 80 7.46 -12.12 -9.98
C PRO A 80 7.16 -13.08 -11.13
N ARG A 81 7.24 -14.38 -10.83
CA ARG A 81 7.01 -15.43 -11.84
C ARG A 81 5.55 -15.86 -11.83
N ASN A 82 5.05 -16.23 -13.00
CA ASN A 82 3.77 -16.93 -13.18
C ASN A 82 2.54 -16.14 -12.71
N LEU A 83 2.59 -14.83 -12.75
CA LEU A 83 1.41 -14.02 -12.52
C LEU A 83 0.74 -13.70 -13.84
N GLY A 84 -0.52 -14.08 -13.98
CA GLY A 84 -1.32 -13.75 -15.14
C GLY A 84 -1.69 -12.27 -15.21
N TYR A 85 -1.47 -11.55 -14.12
CA TYR A 85 -1.69 -10.12 -14.01
C TYR A 85 -0.69 -9.52 -13.01
N TYR A 86 -0.51 -8.21 -13.07
CA TYR A 86 0.34 -7.48 -12.14
C TYR A 86 -0.49 -6.40 -11.44
N ASP A 87 -0.61 -6.49 -10.13
CA ASP A 87 -1.34 -5.52 -9.32
C ASP A 87 -0.47 -5.07 -8.16
N ALA A 88 0.26 -3.96 -8.36
CA ALA A 88 1.13 -3.40 -7.33
C ALA A 88 0.35 -2.96 -6.09
N GLY A 89 -0.90 -2.52 -6.25
CA GLY A 89 -1.75 -2.16 -5.12
C GLY A 89 -2.07 -3.37 -4.24
N MET A 90 -2.40 -4.52 -4.86
CA MET A 90 -2.72 -5.73 -4.10
C MET A 90 -1.46 -6.38 -3.52
N ASP A 91 -0.42 -6.55 -4.34
CA ASP A 91 0.75 -7.33 -3.94
C ASP A 91 1.68 -6.55 -3.01
N CYS A 92 1.94 -5.28 -3.30
CA CYS A 92 2.82 -4.42 -2.51
C CYS A 92 2.05 -3.58 -1.49
N GLY A 93 0.88 -3.05 -1.86
CA GLY A 93 0.06 -2.22 -0.98
C GLY A 93 -0.43 -2.98 0.24
N SER A 94 -0.84 -4.24 0.08
CA SER A 94 -1.27 -5.06 1.21
C SER A 94 -0.14 -5.35 2.20
N VAL A 95 1.09 -5.50 1.71
CA VAL A 95 2.26 -5.68 2.57
C VAL A 95 2.51 -4.41 3.40
N VAL A 96 2.47 -3.24 2.76
CA VAL A 96 2.63 -1.95 3.46
C VAL A 96 1.51 -1.75 4.47
N ARG A 97 0.26 -2.09 4.13
CA ARG A 97 -0.85 -2.05 5.08
C ARG A 97 -0.58 -2.90 6.32
N ASN A 98 -0.14 -4.15 6.14
CA ASN A 98 0.16 -5.04 7.26
C ASN A 98 1.29 -4.49 8.13
N ILE A 99 2.32 -3.92 7.52
CA ILE A 99 3.43 -3.30 8.25
C ILE A 99 2.93 -2.08 9.04
N ALA A 100 2.13 -1.22 8.42
CA ALA A 100 1.59 -0.02 9.04
C ALA A 100 0.72 -0.37 10.26
N GLU A 101 -0.17 -1.34 10.11
CA GLU A 101 -1.03 -1.80 11.21
C GLU A 101 -0.20 -2.31 12.39
N LYS A 102 0.81 -3.12 12.14
CA LYS A 102 1.69 -3.65 13.18
C LYS A 102 2.56 -2.55 13.80
N THR A 103 3.08 -1.64 13.00
CA THR A 103 3.91 -0.54 13.49
C THR A 103 3.12 0.33 14.47
N MET A 104 1.89 0.68 14.13
CA MET A 104 1.05 1.51 15.00
C MET A 104 0.70 0.77 16.30
N ALA A 105 0.50 -0.54 16.24
CA ALA A 105 0.27 -1.34 17.45
C ALA A 105 1.53 -1.37 18.36
N TYR A 106 2.72 -1.46 17.76
CA TYR A 106 3.98 -1.51 18.50
C TYR A 106 4.36 -0.20 19.19
N THR A 107 3.88 0.93 18.70
CA THR A 107 4.21 2.23 19.32
C THR A 107 3.49 2.48 20.64
N ASN A 108 2.63 1.55 21.07
CA ASN A 108 1.81 1.65 22.29
C ASN A 108 0.81 2.82 22.28
N GLU A 109 0.65 3.49 21.16
CA GLU A 109 -0.40 4.51 21.03
C GLU A 109 -1.75 3.87 20.74
N TYR A 110 -1.73 2.66 20.17
CA TYR A 110 -2.92 1.94 19.77
C TYR A 110 -2.77 0.45 20.09
N VAL A 111 -3.90 -0.18 20.33
CA VAL A 111 -4.01 -1.65 20.39
C VAL A 111 -5.02 -2.11 19.35
N ILE A 112 -4.84 -3.32 18.86
CA ILE A 112 -5.79 -3.91 17.90
C ILE A 112 -6.80 -4.73 18.69
N GLU A 113 -8.06 -4.31 18.68
CA GLU A 113 -9.18 -5.03 19.28
C GLU A 113 -10.22 -5.32 18.18
N ASP A 114 -10.57 -6.60 18.00
CA ASP A 114 -11.55 -7.05 17.00
C ASP A 114 -11.27 -6.53 15.58
N GLY A 115 -9.96 -6.42 15.21
CA GLY A 115 -9.55 -5.94 13.90
C GLY A 115 -9.58 -4.42 13.75
N GLU A 116 -9.86 -3.69 14.82
CA GLU A 116 -9.88 -2.22 14.83
C GLU A 116 -8.79 -1.65 15.73
N LEU A 117 -8.28 -0.50 15.36
CA LEU A 117 -7.30 0.21 16.17
C LEU A 117 -8.00 1.05 17.23
N VAL A 118 -7.66 0.78 18.47
CA VAL A 118 -8.21 1.49 19.62
C VAL A 118 -7.05 2.17 20.35
N PHE A 119 -7.27 3.39 20.85
CA PHE A 119 -6.28 4.05 21.67
C PHE A 119 -5.95 3.20 22.88
N ALA A 120 -4.66 2.92 23.09
CA ALA A 120 -4.22 2.22 24.28
C ALA A 120 -4.56 3.07 25.51
N GLN A 121 -5.36 2.53 26.39
CA GLN A 121 -5.63 3.15 27.68
C GLN A 121 -4.41 2.94 28.57
N LYS A 122 -3.80 4.03 28.94
CA LYS A 122 -2.69 4.01 29.90
C LYS A 122 -3.23 3.97 31.32
#